data_60c4279e8cc4b3feefd8a5c7bf4af26c
#
_entry.id   60c4279e8cc4b3feefd8a5c7bf4af26c
#
_cell.length_a   1.000
_cell.length_b   1.000
_cell.length_c   1.000
_cell.angle_alpha   90.00
_cell.angle_beta   90.00
_cell.angle_gamma   90.00
#
_symmetry.space_group_name_H-M   'P 1'
#
loop_
_entity.id
_entity.type
_entity.pdbx_description
1 polymer ?
#
loop_
_entity_poly.entity_id
_entity_poly.type
_entity_poly.pdbx_seq_one_letter_code
_entity_poly.pdbx_strand_id
1 'polypeptide(L)'
;MNIGDRCVLMFFCNDKEETMVLNTSTSMLDKIAWLHQQEDIAKFSKLQLQKFLFLYEMFQFAEKKDSDFTFLKAYKNGPVFSNFYGDITYRKDEIQEYLNQKQDDFDIDENNARISQFIINTMTDSELSELTHQFNMWSTHKEEIDAGKKQIPMSKEDITDDDIAMLELLKSSEPDYGYEILRIGQKNFVFSKEDFVKLNEEHLELLDSLSTNEELLNPVYVEVESNGRLVID
;
A
#
# COMPACT_ATOMS: atom_id res chain seq x y z
N MET A 1 -21.96 -16.59 17.52
CA MET A 1 -20.51 -16.47 17.30
C MET A 1 -20.24 -16.98 15.89
N ASN A 2 -20.14 -16.06 14.93
CA ASN A 2 -19.71 -16.41 13.58
C ASN A 2 -18.20 -16.64 13.64
N ILE A 3 -17.79 -17.85 13.33
CA ILE A 3 -16.40 -18.21 13.10
C ILE A 3 -16.09 -17.58 11.73
N GLY A 4 -15.44 -16.40 11.75
CA GLY A 4 -15.04 -15.71 10.53
C GLY A 4 -14.25 -16.64 9.62
N ASP A 5 -14.45 -16.51 8.34
CA ASP A 5 -13.84 -17.29 7.28
C ASP A 5 -12.32 -17.40 7.46
N ARG A 6 -11.90 -18.50 8.07
CA ARG A 6 -10.50 -18.91 8.05
C ARG A 6 -10.24 -19.53 6.69
N CYS A 7 -9.30 -18.98 5.95
CA CYS A 7 -8.86 -19.59 4.70
C CYS A 7 -8.23 -20.95 5.00
N VAL A 8 -8.96 -22.02 4.70
CA VAL A 8 -8.46 -23.39 4.76
C VAL A 8 -8.15 -23.82 3.33
N LEU A 9 -6.87 -23.82 2.98
CA LEU A 9 -6.40 -24.28 1.67
C LEU A 9 -6.09 -25.76 1.75
N MET A 10 -6.80 -26.58 0.97
CA MET A 10 -6.51 -28.01 0.81
C MET A 10 -5.59 -28.21 -0.39
N PHE A 11 -4.39 -28.71 -0.16
CA PHE A 11 -3.45 -29.09 -1.19
C PHE A 11 -3.47 -30.61 -1.39
N PHE A 12 -3.67 -31.04 -2.63
CA PHE A 12 -3.50 -32.44 -3.02
C PHE A 12 -2.08 -32.68 -3.49
N CYS A 13 -1.19 -33.03 -2.56
CA CYS A 13 0.06 -33.68 -2.89
C CYS A 13 0.22 -34.94 -2.01
N ASN A 14 0.65 -36.05 -2.63
CA ASN A 14 0.79 -37.36 -2.00
C ASN A 14 1.44 -37.30 -0.61
N ASP A 15 0.78 -37.94 0.35
CA ASP A 15 1.30 -38.43 1.65
C ASP A 15 1.60 -37.41 2.76
N LYS A 16 0.87 -36.32 2.87
CA LYS A 16 0.41 -35.66 4.14
C LYS A 16 -0.41 -34.43 3.76
N GLU A 17 -1.69 -34.42 4.04
CA GLU A 17 -2.50 -33.19 4.02
C GLU A 17 -2.03 -32.29 5.17
N GLU A 18 -1.03 -31.45 4.94
CA GLU A 18 -0.78 -30.30 5.81
C GLU A 18 -1.78 -29.21 5.42
N THR A 19 -2.83 -29.09 6.23
CA THR A 19 -3.81 -28.02 6.08
C THR A 19 -3.11 -26.70 6.44
N MET A 20 -2.80 -25.89 5.44
CA MET A 20 -2.24 -24.57 5.67
C MET A 20 -3.32 -23.66 6.28
N VAL A 21 -3.11 -23.17 7.48
CA VAL A 21 -4.06 -22.29 8.18
C VAL A 21 -3.46 -20.91 8.34
N LEU A 22 -3.82 -20.01 7.41
CA LEU A 22 -3.55 -18.58 7.56
C LEU A 22 -4.72 -17.91 8.32
N ASN A 23 -4.42 -16.88 9.11
CA ASN A 23 -5.44 -16.08 9.79
C ASN A 23 -5.98 -14.95 8.89
N THR A 24 -5.26 -14.66 7.82
CA THR A 24 -5.63 -13.68 6.80
C THR A 24 -6.75 -14.25 5.93
N SER A 25 -7.78 -13.46 5.64
CA SER A 25 -8.87 -13.87 4.74
C SER A 25 -8.38 -14.05 3.30
N THR A 26 -9.05 -14.92 2.53
CA THR A 26 -8.76 -15.12 1.11
C THR A 26 -8.84 -13.81 0.34
N SER A 27 -9.88 -12.98 0.58
CA SER A 27 -10.04 -11.68 -0.06
C SER A 27 -8.85 -10.74 0.18
N MET A 28 -8.28 -10.74 1.40
CA MET A 28 -7.09 -9.93 1.70
C MET A 28 -5.83 -10.52 1.05
N LEU A 29 -5.71 -11.84 1.01
CA LEU A 29 -4.61 -12.52 0.32
C LEU A 29 -4.66 -12.30 -1.20
N ASP A 30 -5.85 -12.22 -1.80
CA ASP A 30 -6.01 -11.94 -3.22
C ASP A 30 -5.50 -10.54 -3.58
N LYS A 31 -5.71 -9.54 -2.73
CA LYS A 31 -5.13 -8.19 -2.91
C LYS A 31 -3.61 -8.22 -2.88
N ILE A 32 -3.02 -8.97 -1.96
CA ILE A 32 -1.56 -9.14 -1.88
C ILE A 32 -1.03 -9.96 -3.06
N ALA A 33 -1.76 -10.97 -3.53
CA ALA A 33 -1.39 -11.77 -4.68
C ALA A 33 -1.43 -10.94 -5.98
N TRP A 34 -2.43 -10.10 -6.13
CA TRP A 34 -2.47 -9.13 -7.24
C TRP A 34 -1.26 -8.20 -7.20
N LEU A 35 -0.94 -7.62 -6.04
CA LEU A 35 0.24 -6.75 -5.89
C LEU A 35 1.53 -7.51 -6.22
N HIS A 36 1.66 -8.77 -5.80
CA HIS A 36 2.80 -9.63 -6.10
C HIS A 36 2.99 -9.87 -7.60
N GLN A 37 1.91 -9.96 -8.36
CA GLN A 37 1.99 -10.09 -9.83
C GLN A 37 2.45 -8.80 -10.51
N GLN A 38 2.12 -7.63 -9.95
CA GLN A 38 2.61 -6.35 -10.48
C GLN A 38 4.09 -6.14 -10.13
N GLU A 39 4.46 -6.50 -8.90
CA GLU A 39 5.81 -6.31 -8.38
C GLU A 39 6.09 -7.29 -7.23
N ASP A 40 7.29 -7.88 -7.20
CA ASP A 40 7.68 -8.83 -6.14
C ASP A 40 7.48 -8.19 -4.76
N ILE A 41 6.59 -8.79 -3.94
CA ILE A 41 6.29 -8.27 -2.59
C ILE A 41 7.51 -8.24 -1.66
N ALA A 42 8.57 -8.98 -1.97
CA ALA A 42 9.81 -8.93 -1.19
C ALA A 42 10.51 -7.56 -1.23
N LYS A 43 10.15 -6.71 -2.20
CA LYS A 43 10.64 -5.32 -2.31
C LYS A 43 9.94 -4.35 -1.35
N PHE A 44 8.75 -4.71 -0.88
CA PHE A 44 7.96 -3.87 0.02
C PHE A 44 8.29 -4.15 1.48
N SER A 45 8.33 -3.10 2.28
CA SER A 45 8.35 -3.23 3.73
C SER A 45 7.00 -3.79 4.23
N LYS A 46 7.00 -4.39 5.42
CA LYS A 46 5.74 -4.81 6.05
C LYS A 46 4.79 -3.63 6.26
N LEU A 47 5.32 -2.43 6.48
CA LEU A 47 4.53 -1.21 6.62
C LEU A 47 3.83 -0.89 5.29
N GLN A 48 4.56 -0.87 4.18
CA GLN A 48 3.99 -0.63 2.85
C GLN A 48 2.85 -1.61 2.53
N LEU A 49 3.04 -2.91 2.78
CA LEU A 49 1.99 -3.91 2.56
C LEU A 49 0.74 -3.65 3.41
N GLN A 50 0.91 -3.23 4.67
CA GLN A 50 -0.21 -2.83 5.54
C GLN A 50 -0.93 -1.57 5.04
N LYS A 51 -0.17 -0.58 4.54
CA LYS A 51 -0.75 0.64 4.00
C LYS A 51 -1.45 0.41 2.67
N PHE A 52 -0.94 -0.49 1.82
CA PHE A 52 -1.63 -0.95 0.62
C PHE A 52 -3.02 -1.49 0.94
N LEU A 53 -3.11 -2.45 1.86
CA LEU A 53 -4.39 -3.03 2.27
C LEU A 53 -5.32 -1.98 2.89
N PHE A 54 -4.79 -1.12 3.77
CA PHE A 54 -5.59 -0.08 4.40
C PHE A 54 -6.16 0.90 3.38
N LEU A 55 -5.34 1.43 2.49
CA LEU A 55 -5.77 2.37 1.45
C LEU A 55 -6.79 1.73 0.50
N TYR A 56 -6.57 0.48 0.09
CA TYR A 56 -7.51 -0.26 -0.73
C TYR A 56 -8.91 -0.32 -0.09
N GLU A 57 -8.99 -0.73 1.18
CA GLU A 57 -10.27 -0.82 1.91
C GLU A 57 -10.92 0.56 2.10
N MET A 58 -10.11 1.59 2.35
CA MET A 58 -10.60 2.96 2.47
C MET A 58 -11.19 3.47 1.15
N PHE A 59 -10.54 3.20 0.00
CA PHE A 59 -11.08 3.53 -1.32
C PHE A 59 -12.36 2.77 -1.63
N GLN A 60 -12.43 1.48 -1.30
CA GLN A 60 -13.65 0.68 -1.43
C GLN A 60 -14.81 1.30 -0.63
N PHE A 61 -14.53 1.67 0.62
CA PHE A 61 -15.54 2.32 1.49
C PHE A 61 -16.02 3.66 0.93
N ALA A 62 -15.09 4.52 0.47
CA ALA A 62 -15.42 5.81 -0.13
C ALA A 62 -16.34 5.68 -1.35
N GLU A 63 -16.17 4.61 -2.13
CA GLU A 63 -17.01 4.29 -3.29
C GLU A 63 -18.29 3.53 -2.95
N LYS A 64 -18.57 3.30 -1.66
CA LYS A 64 -19.73 2.53 -1.18
C LYS A 64 -19.74 1.08 -1.70
N LYS A 65 -18.56 0.53 -1.94
CA LYS A 65 -18.33 -0.86 -2.27
C LYS A 65 -18.11 -1.68 -1.00
N ASP A 66 -18.07 -3.00 -1.15
CA ASP A 66 -17.77 -3.89 -0.03
C ASP A 66 -16.33 -3.66 0.47
N SER A 67 -16.19 -3.47 1.77
CA SER A 67 -14.92 -3.15 2.44
C SER A 67 -14.81 -3.90 3.75
N ASP A 68 -13.62 -4.44 4.04
CA ASP A 68 -13.36 -5.26 5.24
C ASP A 68 -12.34 -4.60 6.16
N PHE A 69 -12.82 -4.07 7.30
CA PHE A 69 -11.99 -3.54 8.38
C PHE A 69 -11.85 -4.52 9.56
N THR A 70 -12.24 -5.77 9.37
CA THR A 70 -12.07 -6.80 10.38
C THR A 70 -10.59 -6.97 10.73
N PHE A 71 -10.27 -7.05 12.02
CA PHE A 71 -8.89 -7.09 12.54
C PHE A 71 -8.04 -5.81 12.34
N LEU A 72 -8.62 -4.73 11.80
CA LEU A 72 -7.91 -3.46 11.71
C LEU A 72 -7.70 -2.86 13.11
N LYS A 73 -6.48 -2.42 13.38
CA LYS A 73 -6.10 -1.83 14.67
C LYS A 73 -5.19 -0.63 14.48
N ALA A 74 -5.32 0.35 15.37
CA ALA A 74 -4.40 1.47 15.46
C ALA A 74 -3.12 1.04 16.20
N TYR A 75 -1.99 1.26 15.52
CA TYR A 75 -0.63 1.11 16.04
C TYR A 75 0.09 2.45 15.98
N LYS A 76 1.26 2.55 16.63
CA LYS A 76 2.07 3.76 16.64
C LYS A 76 2.40 4.28 15.23
N ASN A 77 2.63 3.40 14.28
CA ASN A 77 2.97 3.76 12.89
C ASN A 77 1.75 3.66 11.95
N GLY A 78 0.54 3.85 12.49
CA GLY A 78 -0.70 3.90 11.74
C GLY A 78 -1.51 2.59 11.75
N PRO A 79 -2.52 2.48 10.86
CA PRO A 79 -3.42 1.34 10.75
C PRO A 79 -2.70 0.04 10.36
N VAL A 80 -3.10 -1.09 10.97
CA VAL A 80 -2.55 -2.42 10.73
C VAL A 80 -3.64 -3.49 10.82
N PHE A 81 -3.77 -4.31 9.80
CA PHE A 81 -4.53 -5.56 9.86
C PHE A 81 -3.76 -6.61 10.64
N SER A 82 -4.17 -6.85 11.89
CA SER A 82 -3.41 -7.65 12.84
C SER A 82 -3.32 -9.14 12.48
N ASN A 83 -4.29 -9.69 11.75
CA ASN A 83 -4.27 -11.02 11.19
C ASN A 83 -3.16 -11.16 10.13
N PHE A 84 -3.15 -10.30 9.12
CA PHE A 84 -2.11 -10.29 8.08
C PHE A 84 -0.73 -9.99 8.65
N TYR A 85 -0.63 -9.05 9.62
CA TYR A 85 0.64 -8.79 10.30
C TYR A 85 1.22 -10.02 10.98
N GLY A 86 0.36 -10.82 11.61
CA GLY A 86 0.74 -12.09 12.21
C GLY A 86 1.28 -13.08 11.18
N ASP A 87 0.55 -13.27 10.09
CA ASP A 87 0.92 -14.23 9.05
C ASP A 87 2.19 -13.82 8.30
N ILE A 88 2.31 -12.57 7.85
CA ILE A 88 3.53 -12.08 7.16
C ILE A 88 4.77 -12.06 8.08
N THR A 89 4.56 -12.13 9.39
CA THR A 89 5.65 -12.16 10.37
C THR A 89 6.08 -13.56 10.74
N TYR A 90 5.14 -14.48 10.92
CA TYR A 90 5.38 -15.81 11.48
C TYR A 90 5.10 -16.95 10.52
N ARG A 91 4.45 -16.69 9.37
CA ARG A 91 4.04 -17.65 8.34
C ARG A 91 4.37 -17.14 6.94
N LYS A 92 5.58 -16.55 6.81
CA LYS A 92 5.99 -15.93 5.53
C LYS A 92 6.06 -16.95 4.40
N ASP A 93 6.50 -18.16 4.70
CA ASP A 93 6.65 -19.22 3.70
C ASP A 93 5.28 -19.67 3.18
N GLU A 94 4.30 -19.79 4.07
CA GLU A 94 2.91 -20.12 3.71
C GLU A 94 2.24 -19.02 2.88
N ILE A 95 2.50 -17.74 3.22
CA ILE A 95 2.07 -16.61 2.38
C ILE A 95 2.69 -16.74 0.98
N GLN A 96 4.01 -16.95 0.91
CA GLN A 96 4.71 -17.07 -0.38
C GLN A 96 4.19 -18.24 -1.21
N GLU A 97 3.90 -19.37 -0.57
CA GLU A 97 3.31 -20.52 -1.24
C GLU A 97 1.93 -20.19 -1.82
N TYR A 98 1.06 -19.50 -1.06
CA TYR A 98 -0.22 -19.02 -1.56
C TYR A 98 -0.05 -18.13 -2.80
N LEU A 99 0.85 -17.14 -2.72
CA LEU A 99 1.09 -16.19 -3.80
C LEU A 99 1.58 -16.88 -5.09
N ASN A 100 2.47 -17.88 -4.96
CA ASN A 100 3.00 -18.63 -6.09
C ASN A 100 1.96 -19.54 -6.77
N GLN A 101 0.94 -19.96 -6.04
CA GLN A 101 -0.12 -20.85 -6.54
C GLN A 101 -1.31 -20.09 -7.11
N LYS A 102 -1.51 -18.83 -6.67
CA LYS A 102 -2.63 -18.02 -7.13
C LYS A 102 -2.42 -17.59 -8.57
N GLN A 103 -3.36 -17.95 -9.44
CA GLN A 103 -3.43 -17.50 -10.84
C GLN A 103 -4.30 -16.24 -10.96
N ASP A 104 -4.41 -15.70 -12.18
CA ASP A 104 -4.97 -14.37 -12.53
C ASP A 104 -6.48 -14.16 -12.24
N ASP A 105 -7.07 -14.92 -11.33
CA ASP A 105 -8.49 -14.79 -10.95
C ASP A 105 -8.60 -14.13 -9.58
N PHE A 106 -8.53 -12.79 -9.57
CA PHE A 106 -8.67 -11.98 -8.36
C PHE A 106 -10.03 -11.28 -8.34
N ASP A 107 -10.77 -11.48 -7.27
CA ASP A 107 -11.98 -10.71 -6.99
C ASP A 107 -11.61 -9.40 -6.28
N ILE A 108 -11.04 -8.45 -7.06
CA ILE A 108 -10.58 -7.16 -6.57
C ILE A 108 -10.99 -6.02 -7.49
N ASP A 109 -11.02 -4.81 -6.96
CA ASP A 109 -11.09 -3.59 -7.75
C ASP A 109 -9.68 -3.14 -8.17
N GLU A 110 -9.34 -3.37 -9.43
CA GLU A 110 -8.00 -3.05 -9.95
C GLU A 110 -7.67 -1.56 -9.89
N ASN A 111 -8.66 -0.66 -10.02
CA ASN A 111 -8.40 0.77 -9.93
C ASN A 111 -7.96 1.16 -8.53
N ASN A 112 -8.68 0.68 -7.50
CA ASN A 112 -8.34 0.93 -6.11
C ASN A 112 -7.01 0.26 -5.73
N ALA A 113 -6.71 -0.91 -6.30
CA ALA A 113 -5.43 -1.60 -6.11
C ALA A 113 -4.27 -0.80 -6.72
N ARG A 114 -4.41 -0.31 -7.97
CA ARG A 114 -3.37 0.49 -8.66
C ARG A 114 -3.07 1.80 -7.92
N ILE A 115 -4.11 2.54 -7.51
CA ILE A 115 -3.92 3.79 -6.76
C ILE A 115 -3.21 3.50 -5.43
N SER A 116 -3.63 2.46 -4.72
CA SER A 116 -2.98 2.05 -3.47
C SER A 116 -1.51 1.65 -3.69
N GLN A 117 -1.21 0.91 -4.77
CA GLN A 117 0.15 0.57 -5.17
C GLN A 117 0.98 1.80 -5.52
N PHE A 118 0.42 2.75 -6.28
CA PHE A 118 1.09 4.00 -6.61
C PHE A 118 1.52 4.75 -5.34
N ILE A 119 0.61 4.94 -4.39
CA ILE A 119 0.87 5.64 -3.14
C ILE A 119 2.01 4.96 -2.35
N ILE A 120 1.96 3.63 -2.17
CA ILE A 120 3.01 2.93 -1.42
C ILE A 120 4.35 2.86 -2.17
N ASN A 121 4.34 2.99 -3.49
CA ASN A 121 5.56 3.01 -4.30
C ASN A 121 6.23 4.38 -4.32
N THR A 122 5.46 5.43 -4.14
CA THR A 122 5.94 6.81 -4.27
C THR A 122 6.25 7.50 -2.94
N MET A 123 5.90 6.89 -1.81
CA MET A 123 6.14 7.43 -0.47
C MET A 123 7.10 6.53 0.32
N THR A 124 7.87 7.15 1.22
CA THR A 124 8.69 6.43 2.22
C THR A 124 7.80 5.87 3.34
N ASP A 125 8.33 4.95 4.15
CA ASP A 125 7.63 4.40 5.31
C ASP A 125 7.21 5.49 6.32
N SER A 126 8.02 6.55 6.49
CA SER A 126 7.69 7.68 7.36
C SER A 126 6.51 8.47 6.80
N GLU A 127 6.57 8.84 5.53
CA GLU A 127 5.50 9.59 4.86
C GLU A 127 4.19 8.81 4.82
N LEU A 128 4.25 7.50 4.57
CA LEU A 128 3.07 6.61 4.64
C LEU A 128 2.46 6.55 6.05
N SER A 129 3.31 6.55 7.09
CA SER A 129 2.83 6.64 8.47
C SER A 129 2.16 7.98 8.73
N GLU A 130 2.80 9.09 8.34
CA GLU A 130 2.27 10.45 8.49
C GLU A 130 0.95 10.63 7.72
N LEU A 131 0.89 10.19 6.47
CA LEU A 131 -0.33 10.20 5.67
C LEU A 131 -1.48 9.48 6.39
N THR A 132 -1.22 8.24 6.85
CA THR A 132 -2.29 7.45 7.50
C THR A 132 -2.65 7.94 8.90
N HIS A 133 -1.83 8.76 9.53
CA HIS A 133 -2.15 9.45 10.78
C HIS A 133 -3.10 10.65 10.59
N GLN A 134 -3.21 11.17 9.37
CA GLN A 134 -4.13 12.27 9.07
C GLN A 134 -5.59 11.80 8.96
N PHE A 135 -5.83 10.49 8.70
CA PHE A 135 -7.19 9.96 8.71
C PHE A 135 -7.80 10.02 10.11
N ASN A 136 -9.02 10.53 10.20
CA ASN A 136 -9.77 10.57 11.47
C ASN A 136 -9.96 9.16 12.04
N MET A 137 -10.13 8.17 11.18
CA MET A 137 -10.21 6.77 11.55
C MET A 137 -9.02 6.32 12.44
N TRP A 138 -7.82 6.90 12.27
CA TRP A 138 -6.67 6.63 13.14
C TRP A 138 -6.50 7.70 14.23
N SER A 139 -6.65 8.99 13.87
CA SER A 139 -6.31 10.11 14.74
C SER A 139 -7.19 10.19 15.99
N THR A 140 -8.43 9.67 15.95
CA THR A 140 -9.31 9.53 17.12
C THR A 140 -8.73 8.65 18.22
N HIS A 141 -7.79 7.76 17.87
CA HIS A 141 -7.12 6.87 18.82
C HIS A 141 -5.75 7.38 19.28
N LYS A 142 -5.31 8.54 18.79
CA LYS A 142 -3.97 9.08 19.04
C LYS A 142 -3.65 9.24 20.52
N GLU A 143 -4.57 9.79 21.30
CA GLU A 143 -4.37 10.00 22.75
C GLU A 143 -4.13 8.68 23.50
N GLU A 144 -4.86 7.62 23.12
CA GLU A 144 -4.69 6.30 23.73
C GLU A 144 -3.36 5.66 23.34
N ILE A 145 -2.91 5.87 22.08
CA ILE A 145 -1.61 5.40 21.60
C ILE A 145 -0.48 6.13 22.34
N ASP A 146 -0.58 7.46 22.46
CA ASP A 146 0.39 8.29 23.18
C ASP A 146 0.45 7.93 24.69
N ALA A 147 -0.67 7.49 25.25
CA ALA A 147 -0.74 6.93 26.61
C ALA A 147 -0.16 5.51 26.74
N GLY A 148 0.38 4.95 25.65
CA GLY A 148 1.05 3.64 25.60
C GLY A 148 0.15 2.45 25.31
N LYS A 149 -1.15 2.66 25.01
CA LYS A 149 -2.01 1.57 24.54
C LYS A 149 -1.53 1.07 23.16
N LYS A 150 -1.70 -0.23 22.94
CA LYS A 150 -1.28 -0.90 21.71
C LYS A 150 -2.47 -1.66 21.11
N GLN A 151 -2.49 -1.77 19.80
CA GLN A 151 -3.45 -2.61 19.09
C GLN A 151 -4.92 -2.22 19.38
N ILE A 152 -5.22 -0.93 19.32
CA ILE A 152 -6.56 -0.40 19.59
C ILE A 152 -7.45 -0.77 18.40
N PRO A 153 -8.58 -1.49 18.59
CA PRO A 153 -9.50 -1.79 17.48
C PRO A 153 -9.99 -0.51 16.80
N MET A 154 -10.01 -0.53 15.48
CA MET A 154 -10.59 0.52 14.64
C MET A 154 -11.79 -0.03 13.90
N SER A 155 -12.74 0.82 13.58
CA SER A 155 -13.96 0.43 12.89
C SER A 155 -14.35 1.45 11.82
N LYS A 156 -15.24 1.05 10.89
CA LYS A 156 -15.74 1.94 9.85
C LYS A 156 -16.54 3.14 10.39
N GLU A 157 -17.04 3.05 11.61
CA GLU A 157 -17.75 4.14 12.30
C GLU A 157 -16.81 5.30 12.67
N ASP A 158 -15.49 5.07 12.67
CA ASP A 158 -14.47 6.09 12.90
C ASP A 158 -14.16 6.91 11.63
N ILE A 159 -14.66 6.50 10.45
CA ILE A 159 -14.46 7.18 9.17
C ILE A 159 -15.39 8.39 9.08
N THR A 160 -14.83 9.52 8.66
CA THR A 160 -15.55 10.79 8.53
C THR A 160 -15.60 11.29 7.08
N ASP A 161 -16.39 12.32 6.81
CA ASP A 161 -16.46 12.98 5.49
C ASP A 161 -15.10 13.59 5.11
N ASP A 162 -14.29 14.04 6.08
CA ASP A 162 -12.94 14.55 5.83
C ASP A 162 -12.01 13.43 5.33
N ASP A 163 -12.14 12.22 5.86
CA ASP A 163 -11.41 11.05 5.37
C ASP A 163 -11.76 10.75 3.91
N ILE A 164 -13.06 10.84 3.57
CA ILE A 164 -13.53 10.64 2.19
C ILE A 164 -12.97 11.70 1.25
N ALA A 165 -12.99 12.98 1.66
CA ALA A 165 -12.44 14.07 0.86
C ALA A 165 -10.92 13.90 0.62
N MET A 166 -10.18 13.43 1.63
CA MET A 166 -8.76 13.12 1.49
C MET A 166 -8.51 11.97 0.51
N LEU A 167 -9.34 10.92 0.54
CA LEU A 167 -9.25 9.82 -0.42
C LEU A 167 -9.52 10.26 -1.86
N GLU A 168 -10.47 11.17 -2.09
CA GLU A 168 -10.71 11.75 -3.41
C GLU A 168 -9.50 12.53 -3.91
N LEU A 169 -8.83 13.28 -3.04
CA LEU A 169 -7.59 13.98 -3.38
C LEU A 169 -6.47 12.98 -3.72
N LEU A 170 -6.30 11.93 -2.92
CA LEU A 170 -5.29 10.89 -3.18
C LEU A 170 -5.52 10.16 -4.50
N LYS A 171 -6.78 9.96 -4.92
CA LYS A 171 -7.09 9.38 -6.24
C LYS A 171 -6.56 10.22 -7.40
N SER A 172 -6.53 11.53 -7.26
CA SER A 172 -6.04 12.43 -8.29
C SER A 172 -4.50 12.47 -8.39
N SER A 173 -3.78 11.84 -7.47
CA SER A 173 -2.32 11.82 -7.47
C SER A 173 -1.71 10.79 -8.45
N GLU A 174 -2.44 9.73 -8.81
CA GLU A 174 -1.96 8.79 -9.83
C GLU A 174 -2.06 9.42 -11.22
N PRO A 175 -0.97 9.47 -12.02
CA PRO A 175 -1.04 10.00 -13.38
C PRO A 175 -1.97 9.16 -14.27
N ASP A 176 -2.76 9.82 -15.12
CA ASP A 176 -3.65 9.18 -16.11
C ASP A 176 -2.89 8.47 -17.25
N TYR A 177 -1.57 8.61 -17.29
CA TYR A 177 -0.67 8.03 -18.28
C TYR A 177 0.30 7.03 -17.65
N GLY A 178 0.87 6.14 -18.47
CA GLY A 178 1.91 5.20 -17.97
C GLY A 178 3.14 5.96 -17.49
N TYR A 179 3.59 5.61 -16.28
CA TYR A 179 4.70 6.28 -15.59
C TYR A 179 5.82 5.31 -15.21
N GLU A 180 6.96 5.88 -14.88
CA GLU A 180 8.13 5.22 -14.29
C GLU A 180 8.53 5.97 -13.02
N ILE A 181 9.00 5.22 -12.01
CA ILE A 181 9.45 5.79 -10.73
C ILE A 181 10.95 5.58 -10.60
N LEU A 182 11.70 6.69 -10.51
CA LEU A 182 13.13 6.68 -10.22
C LEU A 182 13.37 7.04 -8.76
N ARG A 183 13.92 6.10 -8.00
CA ARG A 183 14.24 6.30 -6.59
C ARG A 183 15.70 6.74 -6.44
N ILE A 184 15.91 7.92 -5.86
CA ILE A 184 17.24 8.46 -5.54
C ILE A 184 17.21 8.97 -4.11
N GLY A 185 18.01 8.37 -3.24
CA GLY A 185 17.98 8.70 -1.80
C GLY A 185 16.61 8.45 -1.17
N GLN A 186 15.99 9.49 -0.66
CA GLN A 186 14.66 9.47 -0.05
C GLN A 186 13.56 10.03 -0.99
N LYS A 187 13.92 10.37 -2.23
CA LYS A 187 12.98 10.92 -3.20
C LYS A 187 12.56 9.88 -4.24
N ASN A 188 11.28 9.93 -4.58
CA ASN A 188 10.66 9.12 -5.62
C ASN A 188 10.20 10.06 -6.74
N PHE A 189 11.00 10.13 -7.79
CA PHE A 189 10.74 10.95 -8.97
C PHE A 189 9.83 10.18 -9.93
N VAL A 190 8.69 10.78 -10.28
CA VAL A 190 7.68 10.19 -11.17
C VAL A 190 7.76 10.85 -12.53
N PHE A 191 7.95 10.07 -13.57
CA PHE A 191 8.07 10.49 -14.96
C PHE A 191 7.00 9.85 -15.81
N SER A 192 6.60 10.52 -16.91
CA SER A 192 5.98 9.78 -18.00
C SER A 192 6.99 8.78 -18.60
N LYS A 193 6.49 7.69 -19.20
CA LYS A 193 7.36 6.73 -19.90
C LYS A 193 8.15 7.40 -21.02
N GLU A 194 7.57 8.40 -21.66
CA GLU A 194 8.22 9.18 -22.73
C GLU A 194 9.37 10.05 -22.20
N ASP A 195 9.21 10.65 -21.02
CA ASP A 195 10.23 11.49 -20.42
C ASP A 195 11.33 10.67 -19.76
N PHE A 196 10.97 9.52 -19.18
CA PHE A 196 11.95 8.63 -18.56
C PHE A 196 13.04 8.17 -19.55
N VAL A 197 12.68 7.89 -20.80
CA VAL A 197 13.66 7.48 -21.84
C VAL A 197 14.53 8.63 -22.36
N LYS A 198 14.19 9.90 -22.05
CA LYS A 198 15.00 11.07 -22.42
C LYS A 198 16.05 11.41 -21.37
N LEU A 199 16.04 10.74 -20.22
CA LEU A 199 17.00 10.99 -19.13
C LEU A 199 18.43 10.70 -19.61
N ASN A 200 19.36 11.57 -19.23
CA ASN A 200 20.78 11.46 -19.48
C ASN A 200 21.59 11.63 -18.17
N GLU A 201 22.92 11.56 -18.26
CA GLU A 201 23.81 11.66 -17.09
C GLU A 201 23.65 13.00 -16.35
N GLU A 202 23.53 14.12 -17.09
CA GLU A 202 23.35 15.45 -16.48
C GLU A 202 22.03 15.54 -15.69
N HIS A 203 20.95 14.94 -16.23
CA HIS A 203 19.68 14.85 -15.54
C HIS A 203 19.79 14.03 -14.24
N LEU A 204 20.49 12.90 -14.28
CA LEU A 204 20.67 12.04 -13.11
C LEU A 204 21.49 12.73 -12.02
N GLU A 205 22.55 13.47 -12.37
CA GLU A 205 23.34 14.28 -11.43
C GLU A 205 22.48 15.38 -10.78
N LEU A 206 21.61 16.04 -11.57
CA LEU A 206 20.69 17.05 -11.05
C LEU A 206 19.68 16.44 -10.07
N LEU A 207 19.05 15.31 -10.43
CA LEU A 207 18.10 14.61 -9.58
C LEU A 207 18.76 14.10 -8.29
N ASP A 208 20.02 13.63 -8.35
CA ASP A 208 20.77 13.24 -7.17
C ASP A 208 20.99 14.44 -6.23
N SER A 209 21.34 15.60 -6.77
CA SER A 209 21.46 16.83 -5.97
C SER A 209 20.14 17.26 -5.34
N LEU A 210 19.03 17.08 -6.06
CA LEU A 210 17.68 17.41 -5.59
C LEU A 210 17.14 16.39 -4.57
N SER A 211 17.65 15.16 -4.58
CA SER A 211 17.21 14.11 -3.66
C SER A 211 17.45 14.47 -2.18
N THR A 212 18.35 15.40 -1.91
CA THR A 212 18.65 15.90 -0.57
C THR A 212 17.83 17.13 -0.17
N ASN A 213 17.00 17.67 -1.07
CA ASN A 213 16.16 18.84 -0.76
C ASN A 213 14.95 18.41 0.08
N GLU A 214 14.90 18.87 1.33
CA GLU A 214 13.81 18.56 2.27
C GLU A 214 12.47 19.23 1.90
N GLU A 215 12.50 20.31 1.10
CA GLU A 215 11.28 21.00 0.66
C GLU A 215 10.50 20.24 -0.42
N LEU A 216 11.16 19.32 -1.14
CA LEU A 216 10.50 18.45 -2.09
C LEU A 216 9.78 17.32 -1.35
N LEU A 217 8.48 17.18 -1.57
CA LEU A 217 7.67 16.12 -0.99
C LEU A 217 7.46 15.01 -2.01
N ASN A 218 7.42 13.76 -1.56
CA ASN A 218 7.07 12.62 -2.39
C ASN A 218 5.55 12.53 -2.63
N PRO A 219 5.11 12.13 -3.83
CA PRO A 219 5.91 11.95 -5.06
C PRO A 219 6.38 13.26 -5.68
N VAL A 220 7.57 13.27 -6.30
CA VAL A 220 8.10 14.42 -7.06
C VAL A 220 7.84 14.17 -8.53
N TYR A 221 6.93 14.94 -9.14
CA TYR A 221 6.64 14.81 -10.56
C TYR A 221 7.67 15.55 -11.40
N VAL A 222 8.14 14.93 -12.48
CA VAL A 222 9.20 15.49 -13.32
C VAL A 222 8.83 15.33 -14.79
N GLU A 223 8.92 16.43 -15.54
CA GLU A 223 8.76 16.48 -16.98
C GLU A 223 10.09 16.86 -17.64
N VAL A 224 10.35 16.34 -18.84
CA VAL A 224 11.50 16.69 -19.67
C VAL A 224 11.04 17.52 -20.87
N GLU A 225 11.25 18.83 -20.80
CA GLU A 225 10.91 19.73 -21.91
C GLU A 225 11.68 19.39 -23.19
N SER A 226 11.21 19.87 -24.33
CA SER A 226 11.81 19.64 -25.65
C SER A 226 13.26 20.17 -25.78
N ASN A 227 13.64 21.14 -24.95
CA ASN A 227 15.01 21.67 -24.85
C ASN A 227 15.92 20.88 -23.92
N GLY A 228 15.41 19.81 -23.30
CA GLY A 228 16.12 18.97 -22.35
C GLY A 228 16.12 19.49 -20.90
N ARG A 229 15.34 20.52 -20.58
CA ARG A 229 15.22 21.01 -19.20
C ARG A 229 14.27 20.13 -18.38
N LEU A 230 14.63 19.87 -17.11
CA LEU A 230 13.72 19.26 -16.16
C LEU A 230 12.79 20.31 -15.55
N VAL A 231 11.51 20.04 -15.53
CA VAL A 231 10.49 20.77 -14.78
C VAL A 231 10.02 19.87 -13.65
N ILE A 232 9.98 20.40 -12.44
CA ILE A 232 9.69 19.67 -11.21
C ILE A 232 8.50 20.33 -10.54
N ASP A 233 7.49 19.50 -10.18
CA ASP A 233 6.26 19.91 -9.52
C ASP A 233 6.06 19.12 -8.21
#